data_2315b07a1c83a5f0aa76bbfd08960e05
#
_entry.id   2315b07a1c83a5f0aa76bbfd08960e05
#
_cell.length_a   1.000
_cell.length_b   1.000
_cell.length_c   1.000
_cell.angle_alpha   90.00
_cell.angle_beta   90.00
_cell.angle_gamma   90.00
#
_symmetry.space_group_name_H-M   'P 1'
#
loop_
_entity.id
_entity.type
_entity.pdbx_description
1 polymer ?
#
loop_
_entity_poly.entity_id
_entity_poly.type
_entity_poly.pdbx_seq_one_letter_code
_entity_poly.pdbx_strand_id
1 'polypeptide(L)'
;MKGHTTTHSENTARLSRIEGQIKGVKRMIDDGEYCIDIITQIQAARSALQSVSKLILEKHLKHCVAAALEENNEAGIDQKLEEIMTVIKRMGK
;
A
#
# COMPACT_ATOMS: atom_id res chain seq x y z
N MET A 1 9.03 10.44 -10.37
CA MET A 1 7.97 11.39 -10.59
C MET A 1 8.13 12.60 -9.69
N LYS A 2 8.10 13.74 -10.29
CA LYS A 2 8.21 14.96 -9.54
C LYS A 2 6.82 15.49 -9.33
N GLY A 3 6.02 15.47 -9.00
CA GLY A 3 4.75 16.08 -8.91
C GLY A 3 4.42 16.28 -7.49
N HIS A 4 3.41 15.67 -7.06
CA HIS A 4 2.91 15.88 -5.76
C HIS A 4 3.49 14.87 -4.79
N THR A 5 4.07 15.37 -3.72
CA THR A 5 4.47 14.54 -2.61
C THR A 5 3.32 14.52 -1.63
N THR A 6 2.64 13.41 -1.56
CA THR A 6 1.55 13.23 -0.63
C THR A 6 2.10 12.64 0.67
N THR A 7 1.73 13.24 1.78
CA THR A 7 2.18 12.76 3.08
C THR A 7 1.41 11.51 3.49
N HIS A 8 2.13 10.50 3.97
CA HIS A 8 1.55 9.22 4.37
C HIS A 8 1.91 8.85 5.81
N SER A 9 2.10 9.86 6.66
CA SER A 9 2.55 9.63 8.04
C SER A 9 1.59 8.77 8.85
N GLU A 10 0.30 8.84 8.56
CA GLU A 10 -0.70 8.00 9.24
C GLU A 10 -0.50 6.51 8.94
N ASN A 11 0.15 6.20 7.83
CA ASN A 11 0.41 4.82 7.47
C ASN A 11 1.68 4.26 8.12
N THR A 12 2.52 5.14 8.67
CA THR A 12 3.72 4.71 9.39
C THR A 12 3.36 3.86 10.61
N ALA A 13 2.33 4.28 11.35
CA ALA A 13 1.86 3.49 12.49
C ALA A 13 1.34 2.12 12.08
N ARG A 14 0.63 2.06 10.94
CA ARG A 14 0.13 0.79 10.40
C ARG A 14 1.28 -0.13 10.02
N LEU A 15 2.30 0.43 9.37
CA LEU A 15 3.48 -0.33 8.98
C LEU A 15 4.26 -0.83 10.20
N SER A 16 4.32 -0.04 11.26
CA SER A 16 4.98 -0.46 12.50
C SER A 16 4.28 -1.66 13.12
N ARG A 17 2.96 -1.72 13.04
CA ARG A 17 2.21 -2.90 13.50
C ARG A 17 2.55 -4.12 12.66
N ILE A 18 2.66 -3.92 11.35
CA ILE A 18 3.01 -5.01 10.43
C ILE A 18 4.42 -5.51 10.71
N GLU A 19 5.35 -4.61 11.00
CA GLU A 19 6.68 -5.01 11.45
C GLU A 19 6.61 -5.91 12.67
N GLY A 20 5.77 -5.55 13.63
CA GLY A 20 5.55 -6.38 14.81
C GLY A 20 5.00 -7.77 14.47
N GLN A 21 4.06 -7.83 13.50
CA GLN A 21 3.53 -9.10 13.01
C GLN A 21 4.63 -9.96 12.40
N ILE A 22 5.51 -9.35 11.62
CA ILE A 22 6.63 -10.08 10.99
C ILE A 22 7.59 -10.61 12.04
N LYS A 23 7.90 -9.81 13.06
CA LYS A 23 8.73 -10.27 14.17
C LYS A 23 8.08 -11.44 14.89
N GLY A 24 6.75 -11.40 15.04
CA GLY A 24 6.00 -12.50 15.62
C GLY A 24 6.12 -13.79 14.78
N VAL A 25 6.05 -13.66 13.46
CA VAL A 25 6.22 -14.80 12.55
C VAL A 25 7.62 -15.42 12.72
N LYS A 26 8.64 -14.58 12.81
CA LYS A 26 10.02 -15.07 13.02
C LYS A 26 10.13 -15.86 14.32
N ARG A 27 9.50 -15.38 15.38
CA ARG A 27 9.47 -16.11 16.66
C ARG A 27 8.77 -17.45 16.52
N MET A 28 7.65 -17.49 15.79
CA MET A 28 6.93 -18.74 15.57
C MET A 28 7.83 -19.78 14.88
N ILE A 29 8.62 -19.34 13.91
CA ILE A 29 9.57 -20.21 13.21
C ILE A 29 10.63 -20.71 14.19
N ASP A 30 11.19 -19.80 14.98
CA ASP A 30 12.22 -20.16 15.96
C ASP A 30 11.69 -21.12 17.02
N ASP A 31 10.43 -20.97 17.40
CA ASP A 31 9.79 -21.81 18.40
C ASP A 31 9.28 -23.15 17.84
N GLY A 32 9.42 -23.34 16.55
CA GLY A 32 8.98 -24.57 15.91
C GLY A 32 7.47 -24.77 15.89
N GLU A 33 6.72 -23.69 15.76
CA GLU A 33 5.27 -23.78 15.76
C GLU A 33 4.75 -24.45 14.49
N TYR A 34 3.49 -24.85 14.53
CA TYR A 34 2.86 -25.56 13.44
C TYR A 34 2.86 -24.73 12.15
N CYS A 35 3.28 -25.37 11.05
CA CYS A 35 3.47 -24.66 9.77
C CYS A 35 2.23 -23.92 9.29
N ILE A 36 1.06 -24.51 9.47
CA ILE A 36 -0.18 -23.89 9.01
C ILE A 36 -0.47 -22.61 9.78
N ASP A 37 -0.15 -22.58 11.07
CA ASP A 37 -0.31 -21.38 11.88
C ASP A 37 0.65 -20.28 11.44
N ILE A 38 1.87 -20.65 11.08
CA ILE A 38 2.86 -19.70 10.57
C ILE A 38 2.37 -19.10 9.26
N ILE A 39 1.89 -19.94 8.35
CA ILE A 39 1.37 -19.48 7.05
C ILE A 39 0.18 -18.55 7.25
N THR A 40 -0.70 -18.86 8.17
CA THR A 40 -1.87 -18.03 8.48
C THR A 40 -1.44 -16.65 8.93
N GLN A 41 -0.41 -16.56 9.76
CA GLN A 41 0.10 -15.26 10.21
C GLN A 41 0.76 -14.49 9.08
N ILE A 42 1.45 -15.17 8.18
CA ILE A 42 2.05 -14.53 7.00
C ILE A 42 0.95 -13.95 6.11
N GLN A 43 -0.13 -14.70 5.90
CA GLN A 43 -1.26 -14.21 5.11
C GLN A 43 -1.92 -12.98 5.74
N ALA A 44 -2.00 -12.96 7.05
CA ALA A 44 -2.53 -11.79 7.76
C ALA A 44 -1.66 -10.55 7.54
N ALA A 45 -0.33 -10.71 7.62
CA ALA A 45 0.59 -9.61 7.36
C ALA A 45 0.49 -9.13 5.90
N ARG A 46 0.37 -10.06 4.99
CA ARG A 46 0.19 -9.74 3.56
C ARG A 46 -1.08 -8.91 3.34
N SER A 47 -2.19 -9.33 3.94
CA SER A 47 -3.46 -8.59 3.82
C SER A 47 -3.35 -7.20 4.41
N ALA A 48 -2.66 -7.06 5.53
CA ALA A 48 -2.44 -5.76 6.16
C ALA A 48 -1.61 -4.84 5.27
N LEU A 49 -0.56 -5.37 4.64
CA LEU A 49 0.25 -4.60 3.69
C LEU A 49 -0.58 -4.16 2.48
N GLN A 50 -1.43 -5.04 1.98
CA GLN A 50 -2.29 -4.73 0.86
C GLN A 50 -3.26 -3.59 1.21
N SER A 51 -3.78 -3.58 2.43
CA SER A 51 -4.65 -2.50 2.90
C SER A 51 -3.90 -1.18 2.95
N VAL A 52 -2.65 -1.17 3.40
CA VAL A 52 -1.82 0.04 3.40
C VAL A 52 -1.62 0.55 1.97
N SER A 53 -1.34 -0.36 1.02
CA SER A 53 -1.18 0.01 -0.38
C SER A 53 -2.43 0.69 -0.93
N LYS A 54 -3.61 0.17 -0.60
CA LYS A 54 -4.88 0.76 -1.03
C LYS A 54 -5.08 2.15 -0.45
N LEU A 55 -4.76 2.33 0.82
CA LEU A 55 -4.91 3.63 1.47
C LEU A 55 -3.99 4.68 0.84
N ILE A 56 -2.77 4.27 0.52
CA ILE A 56 -1.81 5.15 -0.13
C ILE A 56 -2.31 5.52 -1.53
N LEU A 57 -2.79 4.54 -2.27
CA LEU A 57 -3.33 4.78 -3.61
C LEU A 57 -4.53 5.72 -3.58
N GLU A 58 -5.46 5.51 -2.66
CA GLU A 58 -6.63 6.38 -2.53
C GLU A 58 -6.24 7.82 -2.26
N LYS A 59 -5.29 8.03 -1.36
CA LYS A 59 -4.85 9.37 -1.02
C LYS A 59 -4.13 10.02 -2.20
N HIS A 60 -3.29 9.26 -2.89
CA HIS A 60 -2.60 9.73 -4.08
C HIS A 60 -3.61 10.14 -5.15
N LEU A 61 -4.62 9.31 -5.38
CA LEU A 61 -5.65 9.57 -6.36
C LEU A 61 -6.37 10.88 -6.08
N LYS A 62 -6.80 11.10 -4.84
CA LYS A 62 -7.50 12.31 -4.47
C LYS A 62 -6.66 13.56 -4.73
N HIS A 63 -5.40 13.52 -4.33
CA HIS A 63 -4.52 14.69 -4.44
C HIS A 63 -4.08 14.95 -5.88
N CYS A 64 -3.70 13.92 -6.59
CA CYS A 64 -3.21 14.08 -7.97
C CYS A 64 -4.31 14.46 -8.94
N VAL A 65 -5.48 13.85 -8.82
CA VAL A 65 -6.61 14.18 -9.69
C VAL A 65 -7.09 15.59 -9.41
N ALA A 66 -7.20 15.98 -8.15
CA ALA A 66 -7.60 17.33 -7.78
C ALA A 66 -6.62 18.36 -8.36
N ALA A 67 -5.33 18.11 -8.25
CA ALA A 67 -4.32 19.01 -8.80
C ALA A 67 -4.41 19.11 -10.32
N ALA A 68 -4.62 18.01 -11.01
CA ALA A 68 -4.75 18.00 -12.47
C ALA A 68 -6.00 18.76 -12.91
N LEU A 69 -7.09 18.64 -12.16
CA LEU A 69 -8.32 19.38 -12.45
C LEU A 69 -8.13 20.89 -12.27
N GLU A 70 -7.42 21.28 -11.21
CA GLU A 70 -7.12 22.69 -10.97
C GLU A 70 -6.31 23.30 -12.11
N GLU A 71 -5.36 22.54 -12.65
CA GLU A 71 -4.51 22.98 -13.73
C GLU A 71 -5.25 22.95 -15.08
N ASN A 72 -6.40 22.32 -15.12
CA ASN A 72 -7.19 22.17 -16.35
C ASN A 72 -6.34 21.56 -17.47
N ASN A 73 -5.58 20.52 -17.14
CA ASN A 73 -4.62 19.90 -18.03
C ASN A 73 -5.08 18.47 -18.37
N GLU A 74 -5.75 18.30 -19.50
CA GLU A 74 -6.27 16.99 -19.92
C GLU A 74 -5.18 15.96 -20.12
N ALA A 75 -4.04 16.36 -20.67
CA ALA A 75 -2.93 15.44 -20.88
C ALA A 75 -2.38 14.94 -19.55
N GLY A 76 -2.32 15.82 -18.56
CA GLY A 76 -1.90 15.45 -17.23
C GLY A 76 -2.85 14.48 -16.55
N ILE A 77 -4.15 14.69 -16.75
CA ILE A 77 -5.17 13.79 -16.22
C ILE A 77 -5.03 12.40 -16.82
N ASP A 78 -4.90 12.31 -18.13
CA ASP A 78 -4.75 11.03 -18.82
C ASP A 78 -3.52 10.28 -18.35
N GLN A 79 -2.41 10.98 -18.20
CA GLN A 79 -1.15 10.39 -17.74
C GLN A 79 -1.31 9.82 -16.32
N LYS A 80 -1.97 10.56 -15.43
CA LYS A 80 -2.19 10.11 -14.07
C LYS A 80 -3.12 8.90 -14.02
N LEU A 81 -4.14 8.90 -14.86
CA LEU A 81 -5.05 7.75 -14.95
C LEU A 81 -4.33 6.49 -15.41
N GLU A 82 -3.45 6.60 -16.40
CA GLU A 82 -2.66 5.47 -16.87
C GLU A 82 -1.76 4.93 -15.75
N GLU A 83 -1.12 5.82 -15.03
CA GLU A 83 -0.27 5.46 -13.90
C GLU A 83 -1.04 4.68 -12.85
N ILE A 84 -2.22 5.17 -12.49
CA ILE A 84 -3.09 4.54 -11.50
C ILE A 84 -3.56 3.18 -11.98
N MET A 85 -3.96 3.07 -13.24
CA MET A 85 -4.40 1.80 -13.80
C MET A 85 -3.29 0.76 -13.78
N THR A 86 -2.06 1.18 -14.04
CA THR A 86 -0.90 0.28 -13.97
C THR A 86 -0.71 -0.26 -12.56
N VAL A 87 -0.82 0.61 -11.55
CA VAL A 87 -0.69 0.21 -10.16
C VAL A 87 -1.80 -0.76 -9.76
N ILE A 88 -3.03 -0.47 -10.15
CA ILE A 88 -4.17 -1.33 -9.85
C ILE A 88 -3.96 -2.73 -10.41
N LYS A 89 -3.46 -2.84 -11.63
CA LYS A 89 -3.17 -4.14 -12.24
C LYS A 89 -2.16 -4.94 -11.43
N ARG A 90 -1.12 -4.27 -10.94
CA ARG A 90 -0.11 -4.92 -10.11
C ARG A 90 -0.68 -5.40 -8.79
N MET A 91 -1.57 -4.62 -8.20
CA MET A 91 -2.19 -4.96 -6.92
C MET A 91 -3.15 -6.15 -7.02
N GLY A 92 -3.69 -6.37 -8.20
CA GLY A 92 -4.63 -7.45 -8.41
C GLY A 92 -4.01 -8.85 -8.49
N LYS A 93 -2.68 -8.92 -8.47
CA LYS A 93 -1.98 -10.22 -8.57
C LYS A 93 -1.73 -10.87 -7.20
#